data_5c1891e8b902c386ff5c8b87edc58357
#
_entry.id   5c1891e8b902c386ff5c8b87edc58357
#
_cell.length_a   1.000
_cell.length_b   1.000
_cell.length_c   1.000
_cell.angle_alpha   90.00
_cell.angle_beta   90.00
_cell.angle_gamma   90.00
#
_symmetry.space_group_name_H-M   'P 1'
#
loop_
_entity.id
_entity.type
_entity.pdbx_description
1 polymer ?
#
loop_
_entity_poly.entity_id
_entity_poly.type
_entity_poly.pdbx_seq_one_letter_code
_entity_poly.pdbx_strand_id
1 'polypeptide(L)'
;TYSFNKRDYVVWEFPKHYLSASYSYDVMSPMDKFLFTDKDNIFLSVKTTTVDQMSYMRDATINYELETLTGFGVKAMLRHRNDEPTGKLEYLRNDAAQTRVHDVTTSEASLTLRYAPGESFVNSKQRRVPVSLDAPIFTLTHAMGFKGVLGGDYSFNRTEASVWKRFWLPASWGKIDCSVKAGAE
;
A
#
# COMPACT_ATOMS: atom_id res chain seq x y z
N THR A 1 -4.31 6.30 15.20
CA THR A 1 -4.40 4.82 15.32
C THR A 1 -4.99 4.44 16.66
N TYR A 2 -5.95 3.56 16.66
CA TYR A 2 -6.57 2.97 17.85
C TYR A 2 -6.28 1.47 17.86
N SER A 3 -5.80 0.94 18.98
CA SER A 3 -5.55 -0.50 19.17
C SER A 3 -6.65 -1.11 20.03
N PHE A 4 -7.23 -2.21 19.59
CA PHE A 4 -8.20 -2.98 20.35
C PHE A 4 -7.55 -3.95 21.34
N ASN A 5 -6.23 -4.16 21.21
CA ASN A 5 -5.47 -4.97 22.15
C ASN A 5 -5.28 -4.22 23.45
N LYS A 6 -5.63 -4.85 24.58
CA LYS A 6 -5.32 -4.33 25.90
C LYS A 6 -3.80 -4.31 26.13
N ARG A 7 -3.30 -3.33 26.87
CA ARG A 7 -1.87 -3.17 27.18
C ARG A 7 -1.29 -4.24 28.11
N ASP A 8 -2.13 -5.14 28.62
CA ASP A 8 -1.69 -6.18 29.53
C ASP A 8 -0.91 -7.27 28.78
N TYR A 9 0.22 -7.67 29.35
CA TYR A 9 1.27 -8.51 28.78
C TYR A 9 0.92 -9.98 28.55
N VAL A 10 -0.33 -10.32 28.58
CA VAL A 10 -0.83 -11.67 28.35
C VAL A 10 -0.86 -11.93 26.84
N VAL A 11 -0.51 -13.12 26.45
CA VAL A 11 -0.52 -13.62 25.08
C VAL A 11 -1.72 -13.06 24.29
N TRP A 12 -1.45 -12.17 23.35
CA TRP A 12 -2.52 -11.57 22.55
C TRP A 12 -3.06 -12.62 21.61
N GLU A 13 -4.35 -12.83 21.66
CA GLU A 13 -5.07 -13.68 20.71
C GLU A 13 -4.91 -13.19 19.28
N PHE A 14 -4.86 -11.85 19.11
CA PHE A 14 -4.61 -11.17 17.86
C PHE A 14 -3.40 -10.25 17.97
N PRO A 15 -2.24 -10.61 17.37
CA PRO A 15 -1.02 -9.78 17.41
C PRO A 15 -1.19 -8.38 16.85
N LYS A 16 -2.03 -8.22 15.82
CA LYS A 16 -2.47 -6.92 15.31
C LYS A 16 -3.98 -6.86 15.33
N HIS A 17 -4.52 -5.87 15.99
CA HIS A 17 -5.95 -5.57 16.01
C HIS A 17 -6.11 -4.08 16.21
N TYR A 18 -6.10 -3.33 15.12
CA TYR A 18 -6.18 -1.87 15.20
C TYR A 18 -6.93 -1.24 14.03
N LEU A 19 -7.47 -0.07 14.30
CA LEU A 19 -8.08 0.84 13.37
C LEU A 19 -7.19 2.08 13.26
N SER A 20 -6.89 2.51 12.05
CA SER A 20 -6.16 3.75 11.80
C SER A 20 -6.88 4.61 10.78
N ALA A 21 -6.82 5.91 10.98
CA ALA A 21 -7.25 6.89 10.01
C ALA A 21 -6.11 7.87 9.76
N SER A 22 -5.93 8.25 8.50
CA SER A 22 -4.94 9.23 8.08
C SER A 22 -5.54 10.17 7.06
N TYR A 23 -5.06 11.39 7.08
CA TYR A 23 -5.33 12.39 6.06
C TYR A 23 -4.00 13.04 5.68
N SER A 24 -3.73 13.16 4.39
CA SER A 24 -2.56 13.84 3.87
C SER A 24 -2.97 14.82 2.78
N TYR A 25 -2.28 15.96 2.75
CA TYR A 25 -2.32 16.92 1.68
C TYR A 25 -0.89 17.20 1.26
N ASP A 26 -0.55 16.80 0.04
CA ASP A 26 0.82 16.83 -0.44
C ASP A 26 0.88 17.12 -1.95
N VAL A 27 2.07 17.46 -2.43
CA VAL A 27 2.36 17.62 -3.85
C VAL A 27 3.12 16.39 -4.32
N MET A 28 2.59 15.72 -5.33
CA MET A 28 3.18 14.50 -5.86
C MET A 28 3.46 14.64 -7.36
N SER A 29 4.62 14.13 -7.78
CA SER A 29 4.86 13.88 -9.20
C SER A 29 4.18 12.57 -9.62
N PRO A 30 3.44 12.51 -10.74
CA PRO A 30 2.88 11.26 -11.25
C PRO A 30 3.92 10.17 -11.46
N MET A 31 5.17 10.54 -11.75
CA MET A 31 6.29 9.61 -11.91
C MET A 31 6.73 8.95 -10.60
N ASP A 32 6.53 9.57 -9.45
CA ASP A 32 6.92 9.01 -8.15
C ASP A 32 6.16 7.72 -7.83
N LYS A 33 4.99 7.49 -8.44
CA LYS A 33 4.22 6.24 -8.33
C LYS A 33 4.90 5.03 -8.99
N PHE A 34 5.77 5.26 -9.96
CA PHE A 34 6.44 4.22 -10.75
C PHE A 34 7.86 3.94 -10.29
N LEU A 35 8.37 4.71 -9.34
CA LEU A 35 9.70 4.50 -8.78
C LEU A 35 9.65 3.40 -7.71
N PHE A 36 9.90 2.16 -8.13
CA PHE A 36 9.98 0.99 -7.24
C PHE A 36 11.34 0.85 -6.53
N THR A 37 12.12 1.92 -6.47
CA THR A 37 13.47 1.91 -5.92
C THR A 37 13.49 2.42 -4.48
N ASP A 38 14.35 1.84 -3.66
CA ASP A 38 14.61 2.32 -2.30
C ASP A 38 15.03 3.80 -2.31
N LYS A 39 14.58 4.54 -1.31
CA LYS A 39 14.84 5.98 -1.16
C LYS A 39 16.34 6.33 -1.11
N ASP A 40 17.19 5.36 -0.85
CA ASP A 40 18.63 5.51 -0.71
C ASP A 40 19.41 5.32 -2.02
N ASN A 41 18.72 5.25 -3.16
CA ASN A 41 19.38 5.11 -4.45
C ASN A 41 19.89 6.47 -4.94
N ILE A 42 21.23 6.62 -4.99
CA ILE A 42 21.91 7.85 -5.40
C ILE A 42 21.54 8.30 -6.82
N PHE A 43 21.19 7.37 -7.71
CA PHE A 43 20.76 7.67 -9.09
C PHE A 43 19.38 8.34 -9.15
N LEU A 44 18.52 8.15 -8.12
CA LEU A 44 17.23 8.83 -8.01
C LEU A 44 17.37 10.27 -7.52
N SER A 45 18.50 10.63 -6.94
CA SER A 45 18.78 12.00 -6.50
C SER A 45 19.04 12.94 -7.67
N VAL A 46 19.37 12.40 -8.85
CA VAL A 46 19.57 13.17 -10.08
C VAL A 46 18.25 13.21 -10.85
N LYS A 47 17.37 14.14 -10.50
CA LYS A 47 16.16 14.41 -11.28
C LYS A 47 16.55 15.14 -12.57
N THR A 48 16.49 14.42 -13.69
CA THR A 48 16.76 14.99 -15.03
C THR A 48 15.52 15.60 -15.67
N THR A 49 14.34 15.52 -15.02
CA THR A 49 13.08 16.06 -15.53
C THR A 49 12.71 17.36 -14.83
N THR A 50 12.15 18.29 -15.59
CA THR A 50 11.59 19.53 -15.06
C THR A 50 10.43 19.21 -14.09
N VAL A 51 10.44 19.86 -12.93
CA VAL A 51 9.46 19.69 -11.85
C VAL A 51 8.09 20.35 -12.18
N ASP A 52 7.81 20.56 -13.46
CA ASP A 52 6.66 21.33 -13.94
C ASP A 52 5.35 20.50 -14.03
N GLN A 53 5.42 19.19 -13.78
CA GLN A 53 4.27 18.29 -13.86
C GLN A 53 4.00 17.67 -12.50
N MET A 54 3.19 18.32 -11.72
CA MET A 54 2.83 17.87 -10.37
C MET A 54 1.31 17.82 -10.19
N SER A 55 0.85 17.14 -9.17
CA SER A 55 -0.53 17.20 -8.72
C SER A 55 -0.59 17.45 -7.21
N TYR A 56 -1.53 18.27 -6.78
CA TYR A 56 -1.96 18.33 -5.39
C TYR A 56 -2.78 17.10 -5.10
N MET A 57 -2.37 16.36 -4.10
CA MET A 57 -3.04 15.13 -3.67
C MET A 57 -3.66 15.33 -2.29
N ARG A 58 -4.96 15.12 -2.20
CA ARG A 58 -5.69 15.00 -0.93
C ARG A 58 -6.06 13.54 -0.77
N ASP A 59 -5.57 12.89 0.28
CA ASP A 59 -5.75 11.46 0.50
C ASP A 59 -6.25 11.22 1.92
N ALA A 60 -7.47 10.74 2.03
CA ALA A 60 -8.08 10.31 3.28
C ALA A 60 -8.20 8.79 3.27
N THR A 61 -7.62 8.13 4.26
CA THR A 61 -7.59 6.67 4.32
C THR A 61 -7.99 6.18 5.72
N ILE A 62 -8.85 5.17 5.74
CA ILE A 62 -9.21 4.42 6.96
C ILE A 62 -8.76 2.98 6.75
N ASN A 63 -7.98 2.43 7.68
CA ASN A 63 -7.50 1.06 7.63
C ASN A 63 -7.93 0.32 8.89
N TYR A 64 -8.42 -0.89 8.71
CA TYR A 64 -8.62 -1.87 9.76
C TYR A 64 -7.69 -3.06 9.51
N GLU A 65 -6.88 -3.42 10.50
CA GLU A 65 -5.94 -4.55 10.39
C GLU A 65 -6.17 -5.53 11.53
N LEU A 66 -6.30 -6.79 11.16
CA LEU A 66 -6.39 -7.93 12.05
C LEU A 66 -5.34 -8.96 11.63
N GLU A 67 -4.58 -9.48 12.57
CA GLU A 67 -3.62 -10.56 12.35
C GLU A 67 -3.77 -11.62 13.43
N THR A 68 -3.72 -12.89 13.04
CA THR A 68 -3.80 -14.05 13.94
C THR A 68 -2.41 -14.57 14.28
N LEU A 69 -2.32 -15.38 15.31
CA LEU A 69 -1.07 -16.08 15.70
C LEU A 69 -0.61 -17.11 14.67
N THR A 70 -1.49 -17.55 13.78
CA THR A 70 -1.19 -18.55 12.74
C THR A 70 -0.52 -17.93 11.50
N GLY A 71 -0.24 -16.61 11.52
CA GLY A 71 0.34 -15.89 10.39
C GLY A 71 -0.67 -15.47 9.31
N PHE A 72 -1.97 -15.62 9.58
CA PHE A 72 -3.01 -15.10 8.71
C PHE A 72 -3.39 -13.68 9.12
N GLY A 73 -3.44 -12.77 8.17
CA GLY A 73 -3.78 -11.37 8.36
C GLY A 73 -4.82 -10.90 7.37
N VAL A 74 -5.67 -9.97 7.82
CA VAL A 74 -6.68 -9.28 7.02
C VAL A 74 -6.49 -7.79 7.19
N LYS A 75 -6.46 -7.06 6.09
CA LYS A 75 -6.48 -5.60 6.08
C LYS A 75 -7.61 -5.12 5.19
N ALA A 76 -8.56 -4.39 5.77
CA ALA A 76 -9.57 -3.66 5.03
C ALA A 76 -9.21 -2.17 4.98
N MET A 77 -9.30 -1.56 3.82
CA MET A 77 -8.97 -0.15 3.60
C MET A 77 -10.11 0.54 2.85
N LEU A 78 -10.50 1.70 3.34
CA LEU A 78 -11.31 2.67 2.61
C LEU A 78 -10.44 3.88 2.31
N ARG A 79 -10.40 4.31 1.07
CA ARG A 79 -9.59 5.43 0.61
C ARG A 79 -10.43 6.37 -0.23
N HIS A 80 -10.30 7.64 0.07
CA HIS A 80 -10.83 8.72 -0.75
C HIS A 80 -9.68 9.64 -1.13
N ARG A 81 -9.44 9.76 -2.43
CA ARG A 81 -8.34 10.51 -2.97
C ARG A 81 -8.82 11.48 -4.05
N ASN A 82 -8.35 12.72 -3.98
CA ASN A 82 -8.54 13.72 -4.99
C ASN A 82 -7.16 14.21 -5.48
N ASP A 83 -6.95 14.14 -6.78
CA ASP A 83 -5.74 14.59 -7.47
C ASP A 83 -6.08 15.79 -8.33
N GLU A 84 -5.49 16.95 -8.07
CA GLU A 84 -5.64 18.19 -8.81
C GLU A 84 -4.33 18.51 -9.55
N PRO A 85 -4.32 18.51 -10.91
CA PRO A 85 -3.10 18.75 -11.67
C PRO A 85 -2.63 20.20 -11.51
N THR A 86 -1.31 20.40 -11.49
CA THR A 86 -0.70 21.72 -11.38
C THR A 86 0.49 21.87 -12.34
N GLY A 87 0.84 23.12 -12.65
CA GLY A 87 1.90 23.43 -13.59
C GLY A 87 1.47 23.14 -15.02
N LYS A 88 2.26 22.32 -15.72
CA LYS A 88 1.99 21.89 -17.11
C LYS A 88 1.26 20.56 -17.19
N LEU A 89 0.89 19.94 -16.06
CA LEU A 89 0.12 18.72 -16.05
C LEU A 89 -1.35 19.04 -16.29
N GLU A 90 -1.96 18.30 -17.21
CA GLU A 90 -3.38 18.41 -17.52
C GLU A 90 -3.99 17.00 -17.51
N TYR A 91 -5.17 16.88 -16.92
CA TYR A 91 -5.94 15.65 -17.02
C TYR A 91 -6.96 15.78 -18.16
N LEU A 92 -6.89 14.83 -19.07
CA LEU A 92 -7.81 14.74 -20.19
C LEU A 92 -8.68 13.51 -20.02
N ARG A 93 -9.99 13.68 -20.21
CA ARG A 93 -10.90 12.54 -20.23
C ARG A 93 -10.68 11.75 -21.51
N ASN A 94 -10.69 10.43 -21.43
CA ASN A 94 -10.58 9.56 -22.59
C ASN A 94 -11.92 9.49 -23.35
N ASP A 95 -12.35 10.63 -23.87
CA ASP A 95 -13.49 10.78 -24.76
C ASP A 95 -13.02 11.33 -26.11
N ALA A 96 -13.88 11.28 -27.13
CA ALA A 96 -13.55 11.78 -28.47
C ALA A 96 -13.15 13.27 -28.47
N ALA A 97 -13.60 14.05 -27.52
CA ALA A 97 -13.34 15.49 -27.38
C ALA A 97 -12.10 15.80 -26.54
N GLN A 98 -11.49 14.80 -25.87
CA GLN A 98 -10.37 14.98 -24.93
C GLN A 98 -10.62 16.12 -23.93
N THR A 99 -11.79 16.11 -23.32
CA THR A 99 -12.24 17.19 -22.44
C THR A 99 -11.29 17.32 -21.24
N ARG A 100 -10.80 18.53 -20.97
CA ARG A 100 -9.99 18.82 -19.78
C ARG A 100 -10.83 18.61 -18.51
N VAL A 101 -10.22 17.94 -17.53
CA VAL A 101 -10.81 17.71 -16.22
C VAL A 101 -9.97 18.45 -15.19
N HIS A 102 -10.65 19.19 -14.31
CA HIS A 102 -9.96 20.01 -13.30
C HIS A 102 -9.28 19.13 -12.24
N ASP A 103 -9.92 18.06 -11.84
CA ASP A 103 -9.43 17.13 -10.83
C ASP A 103 -9.94 15.71 -11.11
N VAL A 104 -9.32 14.75 -10.46
CA VAL A 104 -9.72 13.34 -10.51
C VAL A 104 -9.93 12.85 -9.10
N THR A 105 -11.15 12.43 -8.82
CA THR A 105 -11.52 11.88 -7.52
C THR A 105 -11.67 10.36 -7.61
N THR A 106 -11.04 9.65 -6.68
CA THR A 106 -11.13 8.20 -6.57
C THR A 106 -11.62 7.82 -5.18
N SER A 107 -12.70 7.05 -5.13
CA SER A 107 -13.20 6.43 -3.89
C SER A 107 -13.06 4.92 -4.03
N GLU A 108 -12.25 4.31 -3.18
CA GLU A 108 -11.91 2.90 -3.29
C GLU A 108 -12.08 2.17 -1.95
N ALA A 109 -12.51 0.92 -2.03
CA ALA A 109 -12.42 -0.03 -0.93
C ALA A 109 -11.52 -1.18 -1.34
N SER A 110 -10.62 -1.60 -0.46
CA SER A 110 -9.77 -2.75 -0.72
C SER A 110 -9.70 -3.71 0.45
N LEU A 111 -9.55 -4.99 0.12
CA LEU A 111 -9.34 -6.07 1.05
C LEU A 111 -8.04 -6.78 0.71
N THR A 112 -7.13 -6.83 1.66
CA THR A 112 -5.86 -7.56 1.55
C THR A 112 -5.87 -8.73 2.51
N LEU A 113 -5.64 -9.91 1.98
CA LEU A 113 -5.39 -11.14 2.73
C LEU A 113 -3.89 -11.43 2.69
N ARG A 114 -3.30 -11.67 3.85
CA ARG A 114 -1.90 -12.05 4.01
C ARG A 114 -1.81 -13.37 4.71
N TYR A 115 -0.97 -14.27 4.19
CA TYR A 115 -0.68 -15.54 4.85
C TYR A 115 0.83 -15.80 4.86
N ALA A 116 1.38 -15.96 6.05
CA ALA A 116 2.82 -16.18 6.26
C ALA A 116 3.03 -17.37 7.21
N PRO A 117 2.95 -18.61 6.71
CA PRO A 117 3.13 -19.79 7.52
C PRO A 117 4.55 -19.87 8.07
N GLY A 118 4.66 -20.16 9.37
CA GLY A 118 5.94 -20.29 10.05
C GLY A 118 6.62 -18.96 10.39
N GLU A 119 5.98 -17.83 10.14
CA GLU A 119 6.47 -16.53 10.60
C GLU A 119 6.36 -16.44 12.12
N SER A 120 7.49 -16.20 12.78
CA SER A 120 7.56 -16.02 14.24
C SER A 120 7.98 -14.60 14.58
N PHE A 121 7.48 -14.10 15.72
CA PHE A 121 7.73 -12.74 16.18
C PHE A 121 8.11 -12.71 17.64
N VAL A 122 8.96 -11.77 17.99
CA VAL A 122 9.16 -11.34 19.36
C VAL A 122 8.36 -10.05 19.60
N ASN A 123 7.44 -10.12 20.53
CA ASN A 123 6.64 -8.98 20.95
C ASN A 123 7.31 -8.31 22.14
N SER A 124 7.77 -7.07 21.98
CA SER A 124 8.21 -6.22 23.08
C SER A 124 7.12 -5.17 23.39
N LYS A 125 7.29 -4.46 24.52
CA LYS A 125 6.38 -3.37 24.94
C LYS A 125 6.12 -2.32 23.85
N GLN A 126 7.07 -2.12 22.94
CA GLN A 126 7.04 -1.02 21.97
C GLN A 126 7.00 -1.49 20.52
N ARG A 127 7.44 -2.71 20.25
CA ARG A 127 7.65 -3.17 18.86
C ARG A 127 7.47 -4.67 18.75
N ARG A 128 6.81 -5.09 17.67
CA ARG A 128 6.79 -6.47 17.20
C ARG A 128 7.88 -6.63 16.14
N VAL A 129 8.80 -7.52 16.35
CA VAL A 129 9.95 -7.77 15.46
C VAL A 129 9.85 -9.19 14.91
N PRO A 130 9.87 -9.40 13.59
CA PRO A 130 9.92 -10.73 13.02
C PRO A 130 11.27 -11.38 13.33
N VAL A 131 11.25 -12.64 13.76
CA VAL A 131 12.43 -13.46 14.05
C VAL A 131 12.74 -14.36 12.87
N SER A 132 11.74 -15.03 12.32
CA SER A 132 11.89 -15.81 11.09
C SER A 132 11.78 -14.86 9.90
N LEU A 133 12.93 -14.63 9.24
CA LEU A 133 13.03 -13.72 8.10
C LEU A 133 12.89 -14.41 6.74
N ASP A 134 12.66 -15.72 6.73
CA ASP A 134 12.62 -16.58 5.56
C ASP A 134 11.26 -17.26 5.33
N ALA A 135 10.29 -17.01 6.20
CA ALA A 135 8.92 -17.48 5.99
C ALA A 135 8.35 -16.99 4.66
N PRO A 136 7.71 -17.83 3.83
CA PRO A 136 7.05 -17.36 2.64
C PRO A 136 5.88 -16.47 3.00
N ILE A 137 5.69 -15.38 2.24
CA ILE A 137 4.57 -14.45 2.44
C ILE A 137 3.72 -14.46 1.17
N PHE A 138 2.47 -14.86 1.33
CA PHE A 138 1.45 -14.79 0.28
C PHE A 138 0.54 -13.61 0.56
N THR A 139 0.29 -12.79 -0.44
CA THR A 139 -0.61 -11.64 -0.33
C THR A 139 -1.57 -11.63 -1.50
N LEU A 140 -2.85 -11.48 -1.21
CA LEU A 140 -3.91 -11.28 -2.18
C LEU A 140 -4.64 -9.99 -1.83
N THR A 141 -4.67 -9.04 -2.76
CA THR A 141 -5.37 -7.77 -2.59
C THR A 141 -6.43 -7.63 -3.67
N HIS A 142 -7.65 -7.33 -3.27
CA HIS A 142 -8.73 -6.95 -4.16
C HIS A 142 -9.18 -5.54 -3.83
N ALA A 143 -9.21 -4.67 -4.83
CA ALA A 143 -9.61 -3.28 -4.70
C ALA A 143 -10.74 -2.97 -5.70
N MET A 144 -11.75 -2.26 -5.22
CA MET A 144 -12.89 -1.80 -6.00
C MET A 144 -13.00 -0.28 -5.91
N GLY A 145 -13.02 0.38 -7.05
CA GLY A 145 -13.33 1.80 -7.17
C GLY A 145 -14.81 2.02 -7.43
N PHE A 146 -15.39 3.04 -6.80
CA PHE A 146 -16.82 3.34 -6.87
C PHE A 146 -17.06 4.69 -7.54
N LYS A 147 -17.72 4.67 -8.71
CA LYS A 147 -18.17 5.87 -9.38
C LYS A 147 -19.36 6.49 -8.64
N GLY A 148 -19.33 7.81 -8.43
CA GLY A 148 -20.41 8.56 -7.80
C GLY A 148 -20.43 8.52 -6.27
N VAL A 149 -19.69 7.62 -5.62
CA VAL A 149 -19.54 7.58 -4.17
C VAL A 149 -18.55 8.67 -3.74
N LEU A 150 -18.96 9.60 -2.89
CA LEU A 150 -18.16 10.76 -2.46
C LEU A 150 -17.53 11.55 -3.63
N GLY A 151 -18.17 11.57 -4.80
CA GLY A 151 -17.63 12.24 -5.97
C GLY A 151 -16.64 11.43 -6.80
N GLY A 152 -16.51 10.12 -6.57
CA GLY A 152 -15.61 9.26 -7.35
C GLY A 152 -15.95 9.28 -8.85
N ASP A 153 -14.95 9.49 -9.70
CA ASP A 153 -15.10 9.64 -11.15
C ASP A 153 -15.16 8.29 -11.88
N TYR A 154 -14.50 7.27 -11.33
CA TYR A 154 -14.28 5.99 -11.99
C TYR A 154 -14.76 4.81 -11.15
N SER A 155 -15.18 3.74 -11.83
CA SER A 155 -15.33 2.42 -11.23
C SER A 155 -14.28 1.50 -11.84
N PHE A 156 -13.63 0.71 -11.00
CA PHE A 156 -12.65 -0.29 -11.42
C PHE A 156 -12.63 -1.47 -10.44
N ASN A 157 -12.13 -2.59 -10.92
CA ASN A 157 -11.84 -3.75 -10.08
C ASN A 157 -10.39 -4.16 -10.35
N ARG A 158 -9.58 -4.22 -9.30
CA ARG A 158 -8.18 -4.61 -9.41
C ARG A 158 -7.89 -5.73 -8.42
N THR A 159 -7.34 -6.80 -8.93
CA THR A 159 -6.89 -7.94 -8.11
C THR A 159 -5.40 -8.12 -8.29
N GLU A 160 -4.68 -8.16 -7.20
CA GLU A 160 -3.22 -8.38 -7.18
C GLU A 160 -2.90 -9.55 -6.26
N ALA A 161 -2.08 -10.46 -6.75
CA ALA A 161 -1.51 -11.55 -5.95
C ALA A 161 0.01 -11.42 -5.92
N SER A 162 0.61 -11.62 -4.77
CA SER A 162 2.06 -11.61 -4.64
C SER A 162 2.55 -12.72 -3.72
N VAL A 163 3.73 -13.21 -4.04
CA VAL A 163 4.47 -14.19 -3.24
C VAL A 163 5.87 -13.64 -3.01
N TRP A 164 6.29 -13.62 -1.76
CA TRP A 164 7.64 -13.26 -1.38
C TRP A 164 8.28 -14.39 -0.59
N LYS A 165 9.57 -14.68 -0.87
CA LYS A 165 10.36 -15.72 -0.17
C LYS A 165 11.82 -15.32 -0.13
N ARG A 166 12.43 -15.50 1.05
CA ARG A 166 13.89 -15.37 1.24
C ARG A 166 14.54 -16.75 1.26
N PHE A 167 15.68 -16.85 0.58
CA PHE A 167 16.55 -18.02 0.59
C PHE A 167 17.91 -17.61 1.14
N TRP A 168 18.37 -18.32 2.15
CA TRP A 168 19.71 -18.15 2.70
C TRP A 168 20.69 -19.02 1.88
N LEU A 169 21.78 -18.39 1.45
CA LEU A 169 22.82 -19.11 0.72
C LEU A 169 23.76 -19.84 1.70
N PRO A 170 24.28 -21.02 1.33
CA PRO A 170 25.23 -21.76 2.15
C PRO A 170 26.54 -20.98 2.35
N ALA A 171 27.31 -21.35 3.37
CA ALA A 171 28.63 -20.79 3.66
C ALA A 171 28.66 -19.26 3.84
N SER A 172 27.58 -18.67 4.39
CA SER A 172 27.47 -17.23 4.64
C SER A 172 27.57 -16.33 3.40
N TRP A 173 27.29 -16.85 2.21
CA TRP A 173 27.31 -16.10 0.96
C TRP A 173 26.19 -15.04 0.85
N GLY A 174 25.30 -14.98 1.87
CA GLY A 174 24.25 -13.97 1.95
C GLY A 174 22.85 -14.54 1.75
N LYS A 175 21.98 -13.78 1.09
CA LYS A 175 20.56 -14.12 0.88
C LYS A 175 20.10 -13.73 -0.51
N ILE A 176 19.08 -14.41 -0.99
CA ILE A 176 18.32 -14.06 -2.19
C ILE A 176 16.88 -13.81 -1.79
N ASP A 177 16.36 -12.63 -2.07
CA ASP A 177 14.97 -12.28 -1.88
C ASP A 177 14.24 -12.39 -3.24
N CYS A 178 13.28 -13.32 -3.32
CA CYS A 178 12.46 -13.52 -4.50
C CYS A 178 11.07 -12.94 -4.28
N SER A 179 10.60 -12.13 -5.22
CA SER A 179 9.24 -11.58 -5.22
C SER A 179 8.61 -11.77 -6.59
N VAL A 180 7.43 -12.37 -6.61
CA VAL A 180 6.60 -12.53 -7.80
C VAL A 180 5.29 -11.82 -7.55
N LYS A 181 4.86 -11.00 -8.51
CA LYS A 181 3.58 -10.30 -8.47
C LYS A 181 2.83 -10.52 -9.76
N ALA A 182 1.53 -10.73 -9.65
CA ALA A 182 0.60 -10.81 -10.77
C ALA A 182 -0.65 -9.99 -10.43
N GLY A 183 -1.23 -9.33 -11.43
CA GLY A 183 -2.42 -8.53 -11.24
C GLY A 183 -3.28 -8.51 -12.49
N ALA A 184 -4.56 -8.25 -12.28
CA ALA A 184 -5.57 -8.02 -13.32
C ALA A 184 -6.48 -6.87 -12.91
N GLU A 185 -6.91 -6.07 -13.89
CA GLU A 185 -7.82 -4.93 -13.74
C GLU A 185 -8.96 -5.04 -14.77
#